data_1533bab2ec74b0f9e4bae4d6ffeae2fb
#
_entry.id   1533bab2ec74b0f9e4bae4d6ffeae2fb
#
_cell.length_a   1.000
_cell.length_b   1.000
_cell.length_c   1.000
_cell.angle_alpha   90.00
_cell.angle_beta   90.00
_cell.angle_gamma   90.00
#
_symmetry.space_group_name_H-M   'P 1'
#
loop_
_entity.id
_entity.type
_entity.pdbx_description
1 polymer ?
#
loop_
_entity_poly.entity_id
_entity_poly.type
_entity_poly.pdbx_seq_one_letter_code
_entity_poly.pdbx_strand_id
1 'polypeptide(L)'
;MDALKLFQEYMGTGLIVLWFLVSLLYLWLTEKRKYIRVMFLYVPLVLLLVFFNPLVAKIVSQMADGEIYYRILWLLPVTPVIAFGTVQLCGKLGGRKRYVGITLAIVLFTISGSLIYRNPNFQKAENAYHVPQSVVDICDTIEVPGREVMAAFPGELLQYVRQYSNVICMPYGRDIMVSKWTVQNDLYDVMEQEVIDAQELAELAREEACAYVILSEDKKLV
;
A
#
# COMPACT_ATOMS: atom_id res chain seq x y z
N MET A 1 18.36 5.19 8.09
CA MET A 1 17.26 4.23 7.89
C MET A 1 17.76 2.84 8.28
N ASP A 2 17.01 2.11 9.07
CA ASP A 2 17.41 0.79 9.53
C ASP A 2 16.83 -0.29 8.59
N ALA A 3 17.67 -0.79 7.67
CA ALA A 3 17.30 -1.83 6.71
C ALA A 3 16.81 -3.11 7.41
N LEU A 4 17.33 -3.40 8.61
CA LEU A 4 16.95 -4.57 9.37
C LEU A 4 15.52 -4.43 9.91
N LYS A 5 15.15 -3.25 10.40
CA LYS A 5 13.78 -2.96 10.86
C LYS A 5 12.78 -3.08 9.73
N LEU A 6 13.08 -2.48 8.56
CA LEU A 6 12.22 -2.59 7.37
C LEU A 6 12.05 -4.04 6.91
N PHE A 7 13.12 -4.82 6.97
CA PHE A 7 13.05 -6.24 6.62
C PHE A 7 12.23 -7.05 7.64
N GLN A 8 12.31 -6.71 8.93
CA GLN A 8 11.48 -7.32 9.97
C GLN A 8 9.99 -7.02 9.76
N GLU A 9 9.65 -5.79 9.42
CA GLU A 9 8.28 -5.40 9.09
C GLU A 9 7.77 -6.14 7.82
N TYR A 10 8.63 -6.27 6.81
CA TYR A 10 8.32 -7.05 5.60
C TYR A 10 8.10 -8.55 5.89
N MET A 11 8.86 -9.13 6.81
CA MET A 11 8.75 -10.55 7.17
C MET A 11 7.41 -10.91 7.81
N GLY A 12 6.73 -10.01 8.48
CA GLY A 12 5.52 -10.28 9.25
C GLY A 12 5.74 -11.39 10.28
N THR A 13 5.07 -12.56 10.14
CA THR A 13 5.27 -13.73 11.02
C THR A 13 6.63 -14.41 10.85
N GLY A 14 7.39 -14.07 9.82
CA GLY A 14 8.68 -14.66 9.47
C GLY A 14 8.60 -16.05 8.81
N LEU A 15 7.49 -16.74 8.87
CA LEU A 15 7.37 -18.12 8.36
C LEU A 15 7.52 -18.19 6.83
N ILE A 16 6.95 -17.24 6.10
CA ILE A 16 7.09 -17.18 4.63
C ILE A 16 8.54 -16.95 4.23
N VAL A 17 9.25 -16.07 4.95
CA VAL A 17 10.68 -15.82 4.68
C VAL A 17 11.51 -17.03 5.03
N LEU A 18 11.19 -17.76 6.10
CA LEU A 18 11.85 -19.04 6.40
C LEU A 18 11.68 -20.03 5.24
N TRP A 19 10.46 -20.20 4.72
CA TRP A 19 10.19 -21.03 3.55
C TRP A 19 10.98 -20.61 2.33
N PHE A 20 11.07 -19.31 2.10
CA PHE A 20 11.86 -18.74 1.01
C PHE A 20 13.34 -19.10 1.15
N LEU A 21 13.95 -18.90 2.33
CA LEU A 21 15.35 -19.24 2.58
C LEU A 21 15.61 -20.75 2.45
N VAL A 22 14.73 -21.58 2.97
CA VAL A 22 14.81 -23.04 2.81
C VAL A 22 14.72 -23.43 1.33
N SER A 23 13.84 -22.78 0.56
CA SER A 23 13.71 -23.02 -0.88
C SER A 23 14.96 -22.57 -1.65
N LEU A 24 15.56 -21.43 -1.30
CA LEU A 24 16.82 -20.98 -1.88
C LEU A 24 17.95 -21.98 -1.61
N LEU A 25 18.08 -22.43 -0.37
CA LEU A 25 19.08 -23.43 0.01
C LEU A 25 18.88 -24.75 -0.75
N TYR A 26 17.62 -25.21 -0.83
CA TYR A 26 17.28 -26.42 -1.58
C TYR A 26 17.66 -26.29 -3.06
N LEU A 27 17.30 -25.19 -3.71
CA LEU A 27 17.63 -24.92 -5.11
C LEU A 27 19.14 -24.79 -5.33
N TRP A 28 19.85 -24.18 -4.39
CA TRP A 28 21.31 -24.09 -4.46
C TRP A 28 21.95 -25.49 -4.50
N LEU A 29 21.50 -26.38 -3.65
CA LEU A 29 22.05 -27.74 -3.53
C LEU A 29 21.63 -28.66 -4.68
N THR A 30 20.44 -28.48 -5.25
CA THR A 30 19.84 -29.49 -6.15
C THR A 30 19.68 -29.03 -7.60
N GLU A 31 19.55 -27.72 -7.87
CA GLU A 31 19.32 -27.23 -9.22
C GLU A 31 20.62 -27.06 -10.00
N LYS A 32 20.66 -27.64 -11.22
CA LYS A 32 21.85 -27.58 -12.10
C LYS A 32 21.65 -26.70 -13.34
N ARG A 33 20.41 -26.39 -13.70
CA ARG A 33 20.09 -25.59 -14.90
C ARG A 33 20.45 -24.13 -14.67
N LYS A 34 21.37 -23.57 -15.49
CA LYS A 34 21.92 -22.24 -15.32
C LYS A 34 20.85 -21.14 -15.29
N TYR A 35 19.89 -21.16 -16.22
CA TYR A 35 18.84 -20.14 -16.31
C TYR A 35 17.92 -20.13 -15.08
N ILE A 36 17.62 -21.29 -14.51
CA ILE A 36 16.84 -21.41 -13.26
C ILE A 36 17.62 -20.89 -12.08
N ARG A 37 18.90 -21.23 -11.98
CA ARG A 37 19.77 -20.70 -10.93
C ARG A 37 19.90 -19.17 -11.00
N VAL A 38 19.99 -18.59 -12.21
CA VAL A 38 20.01 -17.15 -12.35
C VAL A 38 18.71 -16.56 -11.82
N MET A 39 17.56 -17.04 -12.26
CA MET A 39 16.25 -16.46 -11.98
C MET A 39 15.81 -16.65 -10.52
N PHE A 40 15.95 -17.87 -9.99
CA PHE A 40 15.40 -18.24 -8.67
C PHE A 40 16.43 -18.31 -7.53
N LEU A 41 17.70 -18.12 -7.83
CA LEU A 41 18.75 -18.13 -6.81
C LEU A 41 19.57 -16.83 -6.84
N TYR A 42 20.23 -16.52 -7.97
CA TYR A 42 21.16 -15.39 -8.00
C TYR A 42 20.44 -14.04 -7.97
N VAL A 43 19.34 -13.87 -8.71
CA VAL A 43 18.56 -12.61 -8.67
C VAL A 43 18.05 -12.31 -7.26
N PRO A 44 17.37 -13.24 -6.55
CA PRO A 44 16.96 -13.00 -5.17
C PRO A 44 18.12 -12.68 -4.23
N LEU A 45 19.25 -13.39 -4.34
CA LEU A 45 20.41 -13.14 -3.50
C LEU A 45 21.02 -11.75 -3.77
N VAL A 46 21.14 -11.35 -5.04
CA VAL A 46 21.60 -10.01 -5.42
C VAL A 46 20.66 -8.94 -4.88
N LEU A 47 19.35 -9.11 -4.99
CA LEU A 47 18.37 -8.18 -4.43
C LEU A 47 18.52 -8.03 -2.91
N LEU A 48 18.70 -9.13 -2.20
CA LEU A 48 18.96 -9.07 -0.75
C LEU A 48 20.29 -8.38 -0.44
N LEU A 49 21.37 -8.67 -1.19
CA LEU A 49 22.66 -7.99 -1.02
C LEU A 49 22.53 -6.48 -1.29
N VAL A 50 21.82 -6.09 -2.33
CA VAL A 50 21.54 -4.68 -2.65
C VAL A 50 20.73 -4.03 -1.53
N PHE A 51 19.70 -4.71 -1.04
CA PHE A 51 18.86 -4.20 0.05
C PHE A 51 19.64 -4.00 1.36
N PHE A 52 20.50 -4.94 1.75
CA PHE A 52 21.28 -4.80 2.99
C PHE A 52 22.57 -3.98 2.81
N ASN A 53 22.86 -3.46 1.62
CA ASN A 53 24.04 -2.65 1.39
C ASN A 53 23.84 -1.21 1.91
N PRO A 54 24.63 -0.75 2.89
CA PRO A 54 24.46 0.58 3.48
C PRO A 54 24.72 1.72 2.47
N LEU A 55 25.55 1.52 1.45
CA LEU A 55 25.77 2.51 0.40
C LEU A 55 24.52 2.69 -0.46
N VAL A 56 23.87 1.60 -0.84
CA VAL A 56 22.61 1.66 -1.59
C VAL A 56 21.52 2.32 -0.76
N ALA A 57 21.40 1.96 0.52
CA ALA A 57 20.45 2.59 1.44
C ALA A 57 20.66 4.11 1.50
N LYS A 58 21.91 4.56 1.60
CA LYS A 58 22.26 5.99 1.62
C LYS A 58 21.91 6.70 0.32
N ILE A 59 22.25 6.11 -0.83
CA ILE A 59 21.98 6.70 -2.15
C ILE A 59 20.47 6.82 -2.38
N VAL A 60 19.71 5.76 -2.13
CA VAL A 60 18.25 5.76 -2.35
C VAL A 60 17.56 6.74 -1.40
N SER A 61 18.01 6.84 -0.13
CA SER A 61 17.44 7.80 0.81
C SER A 61 17.70 9.26 0.43
N GLN A 62 18.76 9.53 -0.32
CA GLN A 62 19.06 10.88 -0.83
C GLN A 62 18.27 11.21 -2.11
N MET A 63 17.98 10.22 -2.94
CA MET A 63 17.32 10.44 -4.25
C MET A 63 15.80 10.41 -4.19
N ALA A 64 15.22 9.69 -3.24
CA ALA A 64 13.80 9.31 -3.31
C ALA A 64 13.13 9.28 -1.93
N ASP A 65 13.35 10.27 -1.06
CA ASP A 65 12.77 10.28 0.30
C ASP A 65 12.68 8.88 0.91
N GLY A 66 13.55 8.52 1.80
CA GLY A 66 13.78 7.17 2.32
C GLY A 66 12.59 6.20 2.51
N GLU A 67 11.35 6.69 2.33
CA GLU A 67 10.11 5.90 2.40
C GLU A 67 9.96 4.88 1.26
N ILE A 68 10.67 5.06 0.15
CA ILE A 68 10.55 4.15 -1.02
C ILE A 68 11.49 2.95 -0.91
N TYR A 69 12.47 3.00 0.02
CA TYR A 69 13.51 1.98 0.13
C TYR A 69 12.97 0.56 0.31
N TYR A 70 11.93 0.38 1.11
CA TYR A 70 11.31 -0.94 1.33
C TYR A 70 10.75 -1.57 0.05
N ARG A 71 10.45 -0.78 -0.98
CA ARG A 71 9.92 -1.27 -2.27
C ARG A 71 10.89 -2.16 -3.02
N ILE A 72 12.18 -2.11 -2.70
CA ILE A 72 13.18 -3.05 -3.23
C ILE A 72 12.81 -4.49 -2.86
N LEU A 73 12.22 -4.69 -1.68
CA LEU A 73 11.76 -6.02 -1.24
C LEU A 73 10.58 -6.56 -2.05
N TRP A 74 9.80 -5.70 -2.70
CA TRP A 74 8.71 -6.14 -3.59
C TRP A 74 9.22 -6.82 -4.86
N LEU A 75 10.47 -6.55 -5.24
CA LEU A 75 11.11 -7.21 -6.38
C LEU A 75 11.54 -8.64 -6.05
N LEU A 76 11.56 -9.03 -4.77
CA LEU A 76 11.92 -10.40 -4.37
C LEU A 76 10.86 -11.39 -4.87
N PRO A 77 11.23 -12.37 -5.70
CA PRO A 77 10.30 -13.37 -6.20
C PRO A 77 10.02 -14.46 -5.15
N VAL A 78 9.57 -14.06 -3.96
CA VAL A 78 9.38 -14.96 -2.80
C VAL A 78 8.45 -16.12 -3.16
N THR A 79 7.24 -15.80 -3.62
CA THR A 79 6.22 -16.81 -3.97
C THR A 79 6.67 -17.73 -5.11
N PRO A 80 7.21 -17.23 -6.25
CA PRO A 80 7.72 -18.09 -7.31
C PRO A 80 8.84 -19.02 -6.85
N VAL A 81 9.77 -18.57 -6.03
CA VAL A 81 10.88 -19.40 -5.52
C VAL A 81 10.37 -20.51 -4.62
N ILE A 82 9.46 -20.20 -3.70
CA ILE A 82 8.86 -21.19 -2.80
C ILE A 82 8.06 -22.20 -3.61
N ALA A 83 7.21 -21.76 -4.54
CA ALA A 83 6.38 -22.64 -5.36
C ALA A 83 7.26 -23.57 -6.20
N PHE A 84 8.27 -23.06 -6.87
CA PHE A 84 9.18 -23.84 -7.69
C PHE A 84 9.97 -24.86 -6.85
N GLY A 85 10.54 -24.45 -5.71
CA GLY A 85 11.25 -25.33 -4.79
C GLY A 85 10.36 -26.46 -4.27
N THR A 86 9.14 -26.13 -3.87
CA THR A 86 8.15 -27.11 -3.38
C THR A 86 7.74 -28.11 -4.47
N VAL A 87 7.43 -27.63 -5.67
CA VAL A 87 7.07 -28.51 -6.80
C VAL A 87 8.22 -29.46 -7.17
N GLN A 88 9.45 -28.96 -7.19
CA GLN A 88 10.63 -29.79 -7.44
C GLN A 88 10.83 -30.83 -6.34
N LEU A 89 10.70 -30.46 -5.08
CA LEU A 89 10.84 -31.37 -3.94
C LEU A 89 9.77 -32.47 -4.02
N CYS A 90 8.50 -32.10 -4.18
CA CYS A 90 7.39 -33.05 -4.30
C CYS A 90 7.50 -33.89 -5.57
N GLY A 91 8.05 -33.35 -6.65
CA GLY A 91 8.27 -34.08 -7.90
C GLY A 91 9.26 -35.25 -7.79
N LYS A 92 10.18 -35.18 -6.83
CA LYS A 92 11.12 -36.29 -6.53
C LYS A 92 10.47 -37.45 -5.72
N LEU A 93 9.31 -37.19 -5.14
CA LEU A 93 8.54 -38.18 -4.42
C LEU A 93 7.71 -39.00 -5.41
N GLY A 94 7.73 -40.35 -5.27
CA GLY A 94 6.94 -41.24 -6.11
C GLY A 94 5.57 -41.58 -5.52
N GLY A 95 4.60 -41.89 -6.40
CA GLY A 95 3.31 -42.44 -6.02
C GLY A 95 2.55 -41.64 -4.96
N ARG A 96 2.02 -42.35 -3.95
CA ARG A 96 1.22 -41.77 -2.86
C ARG A 96 1.97 -40.69 -2.05
N LYS A 97 3.30 -40.84 -1.90
CA LYS A 97 4.14 -39.90 -1.15
C LYS A 97 4.13 -38.48 -1.76
N ARG A 98 4.01 -38.37 -3.08
CA ARG A 98 3.92 -37.08 -3.77
C ARG A 98 2.66 -36.28 -3.38
N TYR A 99 1.52 -36.96 -3.35
CA TYR A 99 0.25 -36.33 -2.95
C TYR A 99 0.28 -35.89 -1.49
N VAL A 100 0.81 -36.78 -0.61
CA VAL A 100 1.01 -36.40 0.81
C VAL A 100 1.92 -35.21 0.96
N GLY A 101 3.04 -35.16 0.22
CA GLY A 101 3.95 -34.01 0.24
C GLY A 101 3.29 -32.70 -0.22
N ILE A 102 2.49 -32.74 -1.29
CA ILE A 102 1.75 -31.58 -1.78
C ILE A 102 0.71 -31.12 -0.75
N THR A 103 -0.07 -32.05 -0.19
CA THR A 103 -1.08 -31.71 0.84
C THR A 103 -0.41 -31.09 2.06
N LEU A 104 0.71 -31.66 2.53
CA LEU A 104 1.47 -31.11 3.66
C LEU A 104 1.98 -29.71 3.36
N ALA A 105 2.53 -29.47 2.16
CA ALA A 105 2.98 -28.14 1.76
C ALA A 105 1.83 -27.12 1.75
N ILE A 106 0.66 -27.49 1.21
CA ILE A 106 -0.52 -26.60 1.23
C ILE A 106 -0.93 -26.26 2.67
N VAL A 107 -1.02 -27.27 3.55
CA VAL A 107 -1.35 -27.07 4.96
C VAL A 107 -0.36 -26.13 5.64
N LEU A 108 0.93 -26.36 5.46
CA LEU A 108 1.99 -25.54 6.03
C LEU A 108 1.94 -24.09 5.53
N PHE A 109 1.69 -23.87 4.24
CA PHE A 109 1.53 -22.51 3.71
C PHE A 109 0.29 -21.82 4.27
N THR A 110 -0.81 -22.54 4.40
CA THR A 110 -2.05 -21.98 4.98
C THR A 110 -1.86 -21.56 6.43
N ILE A 111 -1.11 -22.35 7.22
CA ILE A 111 -0.82 -22.03 8.63
C ILE A 111 0.21 -20.90 8.75
N SER A 112 1.14 -20.79 7.78
CA SER A 112 2.18 -19.76 7.78
C SER A 112 1.68 -18.35 7.42
N GLY A 113 0.49 -18.24 6.83
CA GLY A 113 -0.13 -16.98 6.46
C GLY A 113 -1.20 -16.55 7.45
N SER A 114 -1.63 -15.31 7.30
CA SER A 114 -2.83 -14.77 7.93
C SER A 114 -3.92 -14.55 6.90
N LEU A 115 -5.18 -14.76 7.28
CA LEU A 115 -6.30 -14.48 6.39
C LEU A 115 -6.42 -12.97 6.23
N ILE A 116 -6.32 -12.50 4.99
CA ILE A 116 -6.36 -11.08 4.63
C ILE A 116 -7.63 -10.40 5.16
N TYR A 117 -8.76 -11.12 5.15
CA TYR A 117 -10.06 -10.65 5.64
C TYR A 117 -10.18 -10.53 7.17
N ARG A 118 -9.18 -10.99 7.93
CA ARG A 118 -9.08 -10.83 9.40
C ARG A 118 -8.18 -9.68 9.81
N ASN A 119 -7.71 -8.88 8.85
CA ASN A 119 -6.95 -7.69 9.13
C ASN A 119 -7.88 -6.60 9.69
N PRO A 120 -7.54 -5.89 10.78
CA PRO A 120 -8.36 -4.81 11.32
C PRO A 120 -8.56 -3.65 10.33
N ASN A 121 -7.66 -3.51 9.35
CA ASN A 121 -7.79 -2.52 8.28
C ASN A 121 -8.68 -2.97 7.11
N PHE A 122 -9.24 -4.19 7.19
CA PHE A 122 -10.14 -4.71 6.16
C PHE A 122 -11.58 -4.56 6.62
N GLN A 123 -12.32 -3.69 5.95
CA GLN A 123 -13.75 -3.49 6.18
C GLN A 123 -14.55 -3.97 4.97
N LYS A 124 -15.79 -4.41 5.21
CA LYS A 124 -16.71 -4.72 4.13
C LYS A 124 -17.08 -3.40 3.45
N ALA A 125 -17.01 -3.36 2.12
CA ALA A 125 -17.43 -2.20 1.35
C ALA A 125 -18.89 -1.86 1.62
N GLU A 126 -19.18 -0.58 1.84
CA GLU A 126 -20.53 -0.05 2.09
C GLU A 126 -21.35 0.01 0.79
N ASN A 127 -20.67 0.18 -0.34
CA ASN A 127 -21.26 0.32 -1.66
C ASN A 127 -20.40 -0.33 -2.75
N ALA A 128 -20.91 -0.35 -3.98
CA ALA A 128 -20.21 -0.93 -5.13
C ALA A 128 -18.94 -0.18 -5.56
N TYR A 129 -18.77 1.06 -5.12
CA TYR A 129 -17.62 1.90 -5.45
C TYR A 129 -16.44 1.73 -4.49
N HIS A 130 -16.64 1.03 -3.38
CA HIS A 130 -15.62 0.83 -2.33
C HIS A 130 -15.09 2.14 -1.72
N VAL A 131 -15.96 3.14 -1.62
CA VAL A 131 -15.71 4.42 -0.95
C VAL A 131 -16.67 4.60 0.23
N PRO A 132 -16.39 5.48 1.21
CA PRO A 132 -17.35 5.80 2.27
C PRO A 132 -18.69 6.27 1.67
N GLN A 133 -19.81 5.83 2.26
CA GLN A 133 -21.13 6.20 1.77
C GLN A 133 -21.36 7.72 1.84
N SER A 134 -20.80 8.39 2.84
CA SER A 134 -20.83 9.85 2.95
C SER A 134 -20.27 10.57 1.72
N VAL A 135 -19.21 10.02 1.10
CA VAL A 135 -18.64 10.58 -0.13
C VAL A 135 -19.64 10.48 -1.28
N VAL A 136 -20.32 9.33 -1.42
CA VAL A 136 -21.35 9.13 -2.45
C VAL A 136 -22.48 10.15 -2.26
N ASP A 137 -23.02 10.22 -1.04
CA ASP A 137 -24.17 11.07 -0.74
C ASP A 137 -23.86 12.57 -0.91
N ILE A 138 -22.66 13.00 -0.50
CA ILE A 138 -22.21 14.40 -0.68
C ILE A 138 -22.02 14.67 -2.17
N CYS A 139 -21.27 13.83 -2.87
CA CYS A 139 -20.99 14.03 -4.29
C CYS A 139 -22.28 14.09 -5.12
N ASP A 140 -23.21 13.15 -4.91
CA ASP A 140 -24.49 13.11 -5.60
C ASP A 140 -25.36 14.35 -5.30
N THR A 141 -25.19 14.96 -4.13
CA THR A 141 -25.93 16.17 -3.72
C THR A 141 -25.41 17.43 -4.41
N ILE A 142 -24.08 17.53 -4.57
CA ILE A 142 -23.45 18.75 -5.08
C ILE A 142 -23.12 18.69 -6.58
N GLU A 143 -23.16 17.49 -7.19
CA GLU A 143 -22.85 17.29 -8.60
C GLU A 143 -23.91 17.95 -9.50
N VAL A 144 -23.43 18.69 -10.50
CA VAL A 144 -24.28 19.28 -11.53
C VAL A 144 -23.93 18.62 -12.86
N PRO A 145 -24.88 17.91 -13.51
CA PRO A 145 -24.60 17.23 -14.78
C PRO A 145 -24.03 18.17 -15.85
N GLY A 146 -22.89 17.77 -16.43
CA GLY A 146 -22.24 18.52 -17.50
C GLY A 146 -21.50 19.79 -17.06
N ARG A 147 -21.32 20.01 -15.76
CA ARG A 147 -20.59 21.15 -15.19
C ARG A 147 -19.61 20.68 -14.12
N GLU A 148 -18.39 21.19 -14.17
CA GLU A 148 -17.44 21.06 -13.08
C GLU A 148 -17.90 21.86 -11.85
N VAL A 149 -17.76 21.25 -10.67
CA VAL A 149 -18.09 21.86 -9.38
C VAL A 149 -16.82 21.89 -8.54
N MET A 150 -16.39 23.09 -8.12
CA MET A 150 -15.28 23.24 -7.19
C MET A 150 -15.80 23.14 -5.76
N ALA A 151 -15.24 22.20 -4.98
CA ALA A 151 -15.63 21.96 -3.60
C ALA A 151 -14.42 21.60 -2.72
N ALA A 152 -14.35 22.16 -1.53
CA ALA A 152 -13.34 21.83 -0.54
C ALA A 152 -13.83 20.69 0.36
N PHE A 153 -12.99 19.69 0.57
CA PHE A 153 -13.29 18.50 1.37
C PHE A 153 -12.30 18.34 2.51
N PRO A 154 -12.71 17.78 3.66
CA PRO A 154 -11.80 17.47 4.76
C PRO A 154 -10.82 16.35 4.36
N GLY A 155 -9.66 16.31 5.03
CA GLY A 155 -8.55 15.42 4.72
C GLY A 155 -8.95 13.96 4.57
N GLU A 156 -9.82 13.46 5.44
CA GLU A 156 -10.30 12.08 5.46
C GLU A 156 -11.07 11.66 4.19
N LEU A 157 -11.69 12.58 3.47
CA LEU A 157 -12.49 12.31 2.29
C LEU A 157 -11.76 12.55 0.96
N LEU A 158 -10.67 13.34 0.97
CA LEU A 158 -9.96 13.80 -0.24
C LEU A 158 -9.64 12.70 -1.24
N GLN A 159 -9.14 11.56 -0.75
CA GLN A 159 -8.72 10.46 -1.61
C GLN A 159 -9.89 9.73 -2.27
N TYR A 160 -11.08 9.79 -1.68
CA TYR A 160 -12.26 9.05 -2.14
C TYR A 160 -13.09 9.84 -3.14
N VAL A 161 -13.12 11.17 -3.03
CA VAL A 161 -13.88 12.04 -3.93
C VAL A 161 -13.47 11.81 -5.39
N ARG A 162 -12.17 11.78 -5.68
CA ARG A 162 -11.66 11.52 -7.04
C ARG A 162 -11.84 10.08 -7.52
N GLN A 163 -12.07 9.15 -6.61
CA GLN A 163 -12.44 7.78 -7.00
C GLN A 163 -13.89 7.70 -7.46
N TYR A 164 -14.74 8.53 -6.90
CA TYR A 164 -16.18 8.50 -7.14
C TYR A 164 -16.61 9.42 -8.29
N SER A 165 -16.23 10.69 -8.24
CA SER A 165 -16.65 11.69 -9.24
C SER A 165 -15.45 12.28 -9.99
N ASN A 166 -15.62 12.49 -11.30
CA ASN A 166 -14.65 13.16 -12.17
C ASN A 166 -15.01 14.61 -12.47
N VAL A 167 -16.17 15.08 -12.04
CA VAL A 167 -16.67 16.45 -12.26
C VAL A 167 -16.53 17.32 -11.01
N ILE A 168 -16.30 16.72 -9.85
CA ILE A 168 -16.01 17.47 -8.62
C ILE A 168 -14.50 17.74 -8.56
N CYS A 169 -14.16 19.02 -8.66
CA CYS A 169 -12.80 19.52 -8.55
C CYS A 169 -12.52 20.01 -7.13
N MET A 170 -11.28 19.86 -6.69
CA MET A 170 -10.85 20.30 -5.36
C MET A 170 -9.66 21.24 -5.50
N PRO A 171 -9.54 22.29 -4.65
CA PRO A 171 -8.43 23.26 -4.71
C PRO A 171 -7.09 22.63 -4.28
N TYR A 172 -7.14 21.54 -3.55
CA TYR A 172 -5.97 20.78 -3.08
C TYR A 172 -6.19 19.29 -3.27
N GLY A 173 -5.11 18.54 -3.28
CA GLY A 173 -5.14 17.10 -3.41
C GLY A 173 -4.63 16.40 -2.13
N ARG A 174 -4.50 15.08 -2.18
CA ARG A 174 -4.01 14.28 -1.04
C ARG A 174 -2.55 14.57 -0.65
N ASP A 175 -1.80 15.23 -1.50
CA ASP A 175 -0.43 15.69 -1.28
C ASP A 175 -0.32 16.66 -0.09
N ILE A 176 -1.38 17.43 0.18
CA ILE A 176 -1.46 18.31 1.35
C ILE A 176 -1.41 17.54 2.68
N MET A 177 -1.88 16.30 2.71
CA MET A 177 -1.85 15.45 3.91
C MET A 177 -0.48 14.84 4.18
N VAL A 178 0.46 14.95 3.22
CA VAL A 178 1.79 14.37 3.34
C VAL A 178 2.76 15.45 3.82
N SER A 179 3.04 15.48 5.11
CA SER A 179 3.87 16.49 5.79
C SER A 179 5.27 16.74 5.19
N LYS A 180 5.72 15.87 4.29
CA LYS A 180 7.01 16.00 3.59
C LYS A 180 6.94 16.82 2.31
N TRP A 181 5.77 16.95 1.74
CA TRP A 181 5.56 17.73 0.55
C TRP A 181 5.08 19.09 1.02
N THR A 182 5.91 20.08 1.05
CA THR A 182 5.63 21.46 1.49
C THR A 182 4.49 22.14 0.70
N VAL A 183 3.42 21.41 0.45
CA VAL A 183 2.19 21.94 -0.12
C VAL A 183 1.40 22.56 1.03
N GLN A 184 1.15 23.85 0.95
CA GLN A 184 0.34 24.58 1.90
C GLN A 184 -0.88 25.14 1.18
N ASN A 185 -2.01 25.13 1.85
CA ASN A 185 -3.23 25.75 1.36
C ASN A 185 -4.00 26.32 2.58
N ASP A 186 -4.17 27.61 2.61
CA ASP A 186 -4.74 28.31 3.76
C ASP A 186 -6.19 27.87 4.03
N LEU A 187 -6.97 27.56 2.99
CA LEU A 187 -8.32 27.04 3.15
C LEU A 187 -8.31 25.69 3.87
N TYR A 188 -7.40 24.77 3.49
CA TYR A 188 -7.26 23.49 4.16
C TYR A 188 -6.86 23.65 5.63
N ASP A 189 -5.88 24.52 5.90
CA ASP A 189 -5.36 24.76 7.25
C ASP A 189 -6.45 25.31 8.19
N VAL A 190 -7.34 26.19 7.68
CA VAL A 190 -8.49 26.69 8.43
C VAL A 190 -9.53 25.58 8.66
N MET A 191 -9.81 24.74 7.66
CA MET A 191 -10.76 23.62 7.77
C MET A 191 -10.33 22.55 8.80
N GLU A 192 -9.03 22.38 9.04
CA GLU A 192 -8.50 21.43 10.02
C GLU A 192 -8.59 21.92 11.48
N GLN A 193 -8.88 23.18 11.73
CA GLN A 193 -9.06 23.72 13.07
C GLN A 193 -10.30 23.14 13.76
N GLU A 194 -10.29 23.04 15.10
CA GLU A 194 -11.46 22.60 15.88
C GLU A 194 -12.57 23.67 15.92
N VAL A 195 -12.16 24.95 15.94
CA VAL A 195 -13.06 26.11 15.94
C VAL A 195 -12.70 26.95 14.73
N ILE A 196 -13.65 27.14 13.85
CA ILE A 196 -13.45 27.75 12.53
C ILE A 196 -14.19 29.10 12.50
N ASP A 197 -13.50 30.18 12.12
CA ASP A 197 -14.12 31.45 11.81
C ASP A 197 -14.86 31.32 10.47
N ALA A 198 -16.17 31.44 10.50
CA ALA A 198 -17.02 31.29 9.33
C ALA A 198 -16.77 32.37 8.27
N GLN A 199 -16.32 33.58 8.68
CA GLN A 199 -16.03 34.67 7.77
C GLN A 199 -14.71 34.41 7.04
N GLU A 200 -13.66 34.02 7.76
CA GLU A 200 -12.36 33.69 7.20
C GLU A 200 -12.48 32.49 6.23
N LEU A 201 -13.21 31.45 6.65
CA LEU A 201 -13.48 30.28 5.80
C LEU A 201 -14.18 30.67 4.50
N ALA A 202 -15.19 31.56 4.57
CA ALA A 202 -15.94 31.95 3.39
C ALA A 202 -15.10 32.84 2.44
N GLU A 203 -14.17 33.65 2.95
CA GLU A 203 -13.25 34.45 2.14
C GLU A 203 -12.27 33.54 1.40
N LEU A 204 -11.60 32.64 2.08
CA LEU A 204 -10.67 31.66 1.48
C LEU A 204 -11.36 30.73 0.48
N ALA A 205 -12.57 30.30 0.76
CA ALA A 205 -13.34 29.47 -0.17
C ALA A 205 -13.70 30.23 -1.46
N ARG A 206 -13.93 31.55 -1.39
CA ARG A 206 -14.15 32.40 -2.58
C ARG A 206 -12.88 32.59 -3.38
N GLU A 207 -11.74 32.78 -2.73
CA GLU A 207 -10.45 32.90 -3.41
C GLU A 207 -10.14 31.66 -4.23
N GLU A 208 -10.45 30.46 -3.68
CA GLU A 208 -10.29 29.18 -4.36
C GLU A 208 -11.46 28.82 -5.30
N ALA A 209 -12.40 29.73 -5.51
CA ALA A 209 -13.59 29.55 -6.34
C ALA A 209 -14.46 28.34 -5.93
N CYS A 210 -14.43 27.94 -4.66
CA CYS A 210 -15.23 26.84 -4.14
C CYS A 210 -16.71 27.23 -4.05
N ALA A 211 -17.58 26.43 -4.67
CA ALA A 211 -19.02 26.54 -4.53
C ALA A 211 -19.54 25.92 -3.23
N TYR A 212 -18.81 24.93 -2.71
CA TYR A 212 -19.15 24.20 -1.50
C TYR A 212 -17.91 23.97 -0.63
N VAL A 213 -18.11 24.02 0.68
CA VAL A 213 -17.12 23.60 1.69
C VAL A 213 -17.78 22.55 2.56
N ILE A 214 -17.17 21.36 2.60
CA ILE A 214 -17.65 20.24 3.37
C ILE A 214 -16.83 20.18 4.66
N LEU A 215 -17.50 20.18 5.80
CA LEU A 215 -16.89 20.10 7.12
C LEU A 215 -17.40 18.86 7.85
N SER A 216 -16.57 18.30 8.73
CA SER A 216 -16.99 17.27 9.68
C SER A 216 -17.96 17.85 10.72
N GLU A 217 -18.92 17.04 11.20
CA GLU A 217 -19.95 17.49 12.16
C GLU A 217 -19.41 17.92 13.53
N ASP A 218 -18.19 17.49 13.86
CA ASP A 218 -17.49 17.84 15.11
C ASP A 218 -16.88 19.25 15.10
N LYS A 219 -16.77 19.90 13.94
CA LYS A 219 -16.22 21.26 13.79
C LYS A 219 -17.21 22.31 14.29
N LYS A 220 -16.68 23.33 14.97
CA LYS A 220 -17.48 24.43 15.51
C LYS A 220 -17.25 25.69 14.66
N LEU A 221 -18.33 26.21 14.08
CA LEU A 221 -18.30 27.51 13.39
C LEU A 221 -18.62 28.65 14.37
N VAL A 222 -17.85 29.73 14.32
CA VAL A 222 -18.01 30.95 15.11
C VAL A 222 -18.04 32.17 14.20
#